data_3c50867e330baa0d4c388ea47843c5b7
#
_entry.id   3c50867e330baa0d4c388ea47843c5b7
#
_cell.length_a   1.000
_cell.length_b   1.000
_cell.length_c   1.000
_cell.angle_alpha   90.00
_cell.angle_beta   90.00
_cell.angle_gamma   90.00
#
_symmetry.space_group_name_H-M   'P 1'
#
loop_
_entity.id
_entity.type
_entity.pdbx_description
1 polymer ?
#
loop_
_entity_poly.entity_id
_entity_poly.type
_entity_poly.pdbx_seq_one_letter_code
_entity_poly.pdbx_strand_id
1 'polypeptide(L)'
;MNQEEVGRYNQMRARYRATVVQRGLREDTAWGQPYDALNVQAWASPPLKDHVGLLQEELKQLLPADTRYVPVDRLHISVACLLEGRSGGRPENASRWEKIGAECLESLRDVCARARPARIRFERVLSTDVAVLLVGRDGGELDVLRRCIGDLMTGCGLEYRPKEIIHCTVARGGPTPGNGAELLHWADERYIDVEEFVGGVDVLWEWTYPSLATTTEARLELAGPLPRPDRPS
;
A
#
# COMPACT_ATOMS: atom_id res chain seq x y z
N MET A 1 9.42 -6.66 15.94
CA MET A 1 9.79 -5.69 14.87
C MET A 1 11.30 -5.74 14.74
N ASN A 2 11.84 -5.99 13.54
CA ASN A 2 13.28 -5.89 13.38
C ASN A 2 13.67 -4.40 13.49
N GLN A 3 14.93 -4.10 13.83
CA GLN A 3 15.39 -2.73 14.05
C GLN A 3 15.24 -1.83 12.79
N GLU A 4 15.33 -2.43 11.62
CA GLU A 4 15.25 -1.71 10.34
C GLU A 4 13.83 -1.22 10.03
N GLU A 5 12.81 -2.04 10.27
CA GLU A 5 11.39 -1.66 10.06
C GLU A 5 10.96 -0.57 11.05
N VAL A 6 11.41 -0.68 12.32
CA VAL A 6 11.20 0.39 13.31
C VAL A 6 11.86 1.68 12.84
N GLY A 7 13.08 1.58 12.33
CA GLY A 7 13.82 2.72 11.80
C GLY A 7 13.09 3.41 10.65
N ARG A 8 12.61 2.63 9.67
CA ARG A 8 11.83 3.16 8.52
C ARG A 8 10.55 3.86 8.97
N TYR A 9 9.77 3.24 9.86
CA TYR A 9 8.57 3.86 10.42
C TYR A 9 8.87 5.18 11.12
N ASN A 10 9.85 5.19 12.04
CA ASN A 10 10.22 6.37 12.80
C ASN A 10 10.75 7.50 11.89
N GLN A 11 11.52 7.16 10.86
CA GLN A 11 12.00 8.13 9.88
C GLN A 11 10.85 8.78 9.11
N MET A 12 9.88 7.99 8.64
CA MET A 12 8.71 8.52 7.95
C MET A 12 7.87 9.38 8.89
N ARG A 13 7.62 8.92 10.12
CA ARG A 13 6.89 9.70 11.14
C ARG A 13 7.56 11.05 11.41
N ALA A 14 8.88 11.06 11.58
CA ALA A 14 9.64 12.30 11.78
C ALA A 14 9.55 13.24 10.56
N ARG A 15 9.62 12.70 9.34
CA ARG A 15 9.52 13.46 8.07
C ARG A 15 8.22 14.24 7.98
N TYR A 16 7.08 13.62 8.33
CA TYR A 16 5.77 14.25 8.13
C TYR A 16 5.24 15.00 9.35
N ARG A 17 5.75 14.72 10.57
CA ARG A 17 5.21 15.24 11.81
C ARG A 17 5.03 16.77 11.81
N ALA A 18 6.07 17.52 11.45
CA ALA A 18 6.01 18.98 11.46
C ALA A 18 4.96 19.53 10.48
N THR A 19 4.90 18.96 9.28
CA THR A 19 3.95 19.38 8.26
C THR A 19 2.51 19.08 8.68
N VAL A 20 2.26 17.89 9.23
CA VAL A 20 0.92 17.50 9.71
C VAL A 20 0.47 18.36 10.86
N VAL A 21 1.34 18.64 11.87
CA VAL A 21 1.00 19.54 12.98
C VAL A 21 0.57 20.92 12.49
N GLN A 22 1.30 21.46 11.52
CA GLN A 22 1.08 22.83 11.05
C GLN A 22 -0.12 22.96 10.10
N ARG A 23 -0.39 21.95 9.29
CA ARG A 23 -1.29 22.07 8.14
C ARG A 23 -2.42 21.04 8.11
N GLY A 24 -2.42 20.05 9.00
CA GLY A 24 -3.30 18.90 8.90
C GLY A 24 -2.96 18.02 7.69
N LEU A 25 -3.94 17.25 7.22
CA LEU A 25 -3.82 16.54 5.97
C LEU A 25 -4.02 17.52 4.80
N ARG A 26 -3.09 17.53 3.87
CA ARG A 26 -3.21 18.28 2.62
C ARG A 26 -4.17 17.53 1.68
N GLU A 27 -4.92 18.27 0.88
CA GLU A 27 -5.78 17.69 -0.14
C GLU A 27 -4.99 16.76 -1.07
N ASP A 28 -5.51 15.55 -1.27
CA ASP A 28 -5.04 14.63 -2.29
C ASP A 28 -5.77 14.89 -3.61
N THR A 29 -5.23 15.80 -4.42
CA THR A 29 -5.84 16.21 -5.69
C THR A 29 -5.89 15.10 -6.74
N ALA A 30 -5.17 13.99 -6.55
CA ALA A 30 -5.24 12.83 -7.44
C ALA A 30 -6.46 11.94 -7.17
N TRP A 31 -7.12 12.08 -6.01
CA TRP A 31 -8.27 11.27 -5.65
C TRP A 31 -9.39 11.33 -6.69
N GLY A 32 -9.82 10.16 -7.16
CA GLY A 32 -10.90 10.05 -8.13
C GLY A 32 -10.53 10.45 -9.56
N GLN A 33 -9.24 10.80 -9.80
CA GLN A 33 -8.78 11.16 -11.13
C GLN A 33 -8.43 9.91 -11.95
N PRO A 34 -8.55 9.96 -13.30
CA PRO A 34 -7.92 8.97 -14.18
C PRO A 34 -6.43 8.84 -13.86
N TYR A 35 -5.90 7.62 -13.83
CA TYR A 35 -4.53 7.39 -13.36
C TYR A 35 -3.67 6.51 -14.27
N ASP A 36 -4.25 5.45 -14.86
CA ASP A 36 -3.60 4.53 -15.80
C ASP A 36 -2.28 3.93 -15.29
N ALA A 37 -2.28 3.43 -14.04
CA ALA A 37 -1.16 2.70 -13.47
C ALA A 37 -1.35 1.19 -13.61
N LEU A 38 -0.24 0.45 -13.68
CA LEU A 38 -0.24 -1.01 -13.54
C LEU A 38 0.46 -1.38 -12.23
N ASN A 39 -0.28 -1.99 -11.33
CA ASN A 39 0.16 -2.29 -9.97
C ASN A 39 0.16 -3.78 -9.67
N VAL A 40 1.04 -4.19 -8.75
CA VAL A 40 0.98 -5.48 -8.04
C VAL A 40 0.51 -5.19 -6.63
N GLN A 41 -0.62 -5.77 -6.22
CA GLN A 41 -1.19 -5.55 -4.89
C GLN A 41 -1.90 -6.77 -4.33
N ALA A 42 -2.00 -6.84 -3.00
CA ALA A 42 -2.83 -7.81 -2.30
C ALA A 42 -4.06 -7.12 -1.73
N TRP A 43 -5.24 -7.69 -1.94
CA TRP A 43 -6.47 -7.18 -1.34
C TRP A 43 -6.55 -7.52 0.14
N ALA A 44 -7.03 -6.59 0.94
CA ALA A 44 -7.25 -6.81 2.36
C ALA A 44 -8.28 -7.93 2.61
N SER A 45 -7.99 -8.79 3.58
CA SER A 45 -8.92 -9.81 4.05
C SER A 45 -10.09 -9.20 4.85
N PRO A 46 -11.19 -9.94 5.07
CA PRO A 46 -12.30 -9.46 5.88
C PRO A 46 -11.88 -8.94 7.26
N PRO A 47 -11.02 -9.62 8.06
CA PRO A 47 -10.59 -9.10 9.36
C PRO A 47 -9.87 -7.74 9.27
N LEU A 48 -9.01 -7.54 8.28
CA LEU A 48 -8.34 -6.25 8.07
C LEU A 48 -9.34 -5.18 7.63
N LYS A 49 -10.29 -5.51 6.75
CA LYS A 49 -11.36 -4.60 6.31
C LYS A 49 -12.23 -4.13 7.47
N ASP A 50 -12.66 -5.07 8.33
CA ASP A 50 -13.49 -4.75 9.51
C ASP A 50 -12.74 -3.81 10.45
N HIS A 51 -11.47 -4.09 10.70
CA HIS A 51 -10.64 -3.25 11.56
C HIS A 51 -10.42 -1.84 10.99
N VAL A 52 -10.10 -1.73 9.70
CA VAL A 52 -9.97 -0.43 9.04
C VAL A 52 -11.30 0.32 9.04
N GLY A 53 -12.43 -0.37 8.88
CA GLY A 53 -13.76 0.23 9.01
C GLY A 53 -13.99 0.90 10.38
N LEU A 54 -13.57 0.25 11.47
CA LEU A 54 -13.63 0.86 12.81
C LEU A 54 -12.75 2.10 12.93
N LEU A 55 -11.52 2.05 12.40
CA LEU A 55 -10.64 3.23 12.37
C LEU A 55 -11.23 4.38 11.55
N GLN A 56 -11.90 4.08 10.46
CA GLN A 56 -12.58 5.10 9.64
C GLN A 56 -13.72 5.77 10.42
N GLU A 57 -14.50 5.02 11.20
CA GLU A 57 -15.57 5.60 12.03
C GLU A 57 -15.00 6.54 13.12
N GLU A 58 -13.88 6.18 13.75
CA GLU A 58 -13.21 7.08 14.69
C GLU A 58 -12.68 8.33 13.99
N LEU A 59 -12.05 8.18 12.82
CA LEU A 59 -11.51 9.30 12.04
C LEU A 59 -12.60 10.26 11.54
N LYS A 60 -13.82 9.79 11.29
CA LYS A 60 -14.97 10.64 10.93
C LYS A 60 -15.37 11.60 12.05
N GLN A 61 -15.06 11.25 13.31
CA GLN A 61 -15.31 12.15 14.44
C GLN A 61 -14.20 13.18 14.63
N LEU A 62 -13.02 12.92 14.06
CA LEU A 62 -11.82 13.72 14.24
C LEU A 62 -11.49 14.62 13.04
N LEU A 63 -11.74 14.11 11.84
CA LEU A 63 -11.36 14.77 10.59
C LEU A 63 -12.55 15.49 9.95
N PRO A 64 -12.29 16.49 9.08
CA PRO A 64 -13.35 17.18 8.32
C PRO A 64 -14.24 16.22 7.54
N ALA A 65 -15.49 16.62 7.34
CA ALA A 65 -16.51 15.82 6.66
C ALA A 65 -16.17 15.51 5.18
N ASP A 66 -15.31 16.32 4.57
CA ASP A 66 -14.82 16.13 3.19
C ASP A 66 -13.53 15.27 3.11
N THR A 67 -13.08 14.70 4.23
CA THR A 67 -12.02 13.68 4.23
C THR A 67 -12.44 12.48 3.41
N ARG A 68 -11.51 11.96 2.61
CA ARG A 68 -11.74 10.89 1.65
C ARG A 68 -11.34 9.54 2.24
N TYR A 69 -12.31 8.71 2.57
CA TYR A 69 -12.09 7.37 3.12
C TYR A 69 -11.98 6.34 2.00
N VAL A 70 -10.93 5.51 2.03
CA VAL A 70 -10.80 4.42 1.06
C VAL A 70 -11.95 3.43 1.28
N PRO A 71 -12.78 3.12 0.26
CA PRO A 71 -13.83 2.13 0.42
C PRO A 71 -13.28 0.80 0.91
N VAL A 72 -13.96 0.14 1.85
CA VAL A 72 -13.45 -1.08 2.49
C VAL A 72 -13.23 -2.23 1.50
N ASP A 73 -13.99 -2.29 0.41
CA ASP A 73 -13.80 -3.25 -0.67
C ASP A 73 -12.58 -2.92 -1.57
N ARG A 74 -12.01 -1.73 -1.44
CA ARG A 74 -10.82 -1.24 -2.17
C ARG A 74 -9.56 -1.20 -1.33
N LEU A 75 -9.63 -1.62 -0.08
CA LEU A 75 -8.46 -1.70 0.79
C LEU A 75 -7.47 -2.75 0.27
N HIS A 76 -6.21 -2.34 0.17
CA HIS A 76 -5.16 -3.18 -0.38
C HIS A 76 -3.78 -2.85 0.22
N ILE A 77 -2.85 -3.77 0.03
CA ILE A 77 -1.44 -3.62 0.33
C ILE A 77 -0.70 -3.52 -1.01
N SER A 78 -0.08 -2.38 -1.28
CA SER A 78 0.72 -2.20 -2.49
C SER A 78 2.05 -2.97 -2.38
N VAL A 79 2.29 -3.88 -3.32
CA VAL A 79 3.55 -4.63 -3.41
C VAL A 79 4.53 -3.91 -4.33
N ALA A 80 4.13 -3.62 -5.56
CA ALA A 80 4.95 -2.92 -6.55
C ALA A 80 4.07 -2.09 -7.49
N CYS A 81 4.69 -1.12 -8.16
CA CYS A 81 4.09 -0.40 -9.28
C CYS A 81 4.92 -0.73 -10.52
N LEU A 82 4.34 -1.41 -11.50
CA LEU A 82 5.00 -1.83 -12.74
C LEU A 82 5.05 -0.69 -13.77
N LEU A 83 3.95 0.04 -13.89
CA LEU A 83 3.86 1.23 -14.72
C LEU A 83 3.25 2.35 -13.89
N GLU A 84 4.02 3.40 -13.67
CA GLU A 84 3.58 4.53 -12.85
C GLU A 84 2.51 5.34 -13.58
N GLY A 85 1.36 5.51 -12.94
CA GLY A 85 0.30 6.39 -13.40
C GLY A 85 0.54 7.85 -13.03
N ARG A 86 -0.34 8.73 -13.51
CA ARG A 86 -0.39 10.13 -13.11
C ARG A 86 -1.82 10.65 -13.10
N SER A 87 -2.06 11.69 -12.33
CA SER A 87 -3.34 12.40 -12.36
C SER A 87 -3.63 12.93 -13.77
N GLY A 88 -4.83 12.67 -14.28
CA GLY A 88 -5.23 12.97 -15.65
C GLY A 88 -4.98 11.83 -16.66
N GLY A 89 -4.43 10.69 -16.18
CA GLY A 89 -4.18 9.51 -16.98
C GLY A 89 -2.80 9.47 -17.64
N ARG A 90 -2.44 8.28 -18.10
CA ARG A 90 -1.18 8.00 -18.79
C ARG A 90 -1.38 6.94 -19.87
N PRO A 91 -2.10 7.27 -20.97
CA PRO A 91 -2.54 6.30 -21.97
C PRO A 91 -1.38 5.55 -22.66
N GLU A 92 -0.17 6.13 -22.70
CA GLU A 92 1.02 5.46 -23.21
C GLU A 92 1.38 4.19 -22.44
N ASN A 93 0.93 4.04 -21.19
CA ASN A 93 1.18 2.84 -20.40
C ASN A 93 0.52 1.59 -21.02
N ALA A 94 -0.70 1.71 -21.56
CA ALA A 94 -1.38 0.61 -22.24
C ALA A 94 -0.57 0.11 -23.44
N SER A 95 -0.15 1.02 -24.33
CA SER A 95 0.66 0.67 -25.50
C SER A 95 2.06 0.11 -25.13
N ARG A 96 2.61 0.56 -23.99
CA ARG A 96 3.86 -0.01 -23.47
C ARG A 96 3.64 -1.44 -22.98
N TRP A 97 2.55 -1.66 -22.22
CA TRP A 97 2.22 -2.97 -21.71
C TRP A 97 1.90 -3.99 -22.80
N GLU A 98 1.20 -3.60 -23.85
CA GLU A 98 0.95 -4.44 -25.03
C GLU A 98 2.23 -5.05 -25.61
N LYS A 99 3.34 -4.34 -25.53
CA LYS A 99 4.65 -4.78 -26.10
C LYS A 99 5.41 -5.74 -25.21
N ILE A 100 5.31 -5.58 -23.89
CA ILE A 100 6.17 -6.30 -22.94
C ILE A 100 5.38 -7.16 -21.95
N GLY A 101 4.05 -7.00 -21.87
CA GLY A 101 3.23 -7.54 -20.80
C GLY A 101 3.23 -9.06 -20.74
N ALA A 102 3.22 -9.75 -21.89
CA ALA A 102 3.21 -11.21 -21.91
C ALA A 102 4.47 -11.80 -21.26
N GLU A 103 5.65 -11.30 -21.62
CA GLU A 103 6.94 -11.72 -21.06
C GLU A 103 7.07 -11.33 -19.59
N CYS A 104 6.68 -10.10 -19.25
CA CYS A 104 6.67 -9.64 -17.87
C CYS A 104 5.75 -10.49 -16.98
N LEU A 105 4.54 -10.86 -17.44
CA LEU A 105 3.62 -11.69 -16.67
C LEU A 105 4.14 -13.11 -16.47
N GLU A 106 4.77 -13.70 -17.48
CA GLU A 106 5.41 -15.01 -17.34
C GLU A 106 6.51 -14.96 -16.27
N SER A 107 7.39 -13.98 -16.38
CA SER A 107 8.46 -13.76 -15.38
C SER A 107 7.93 -13.47 -13.98
N LEU A 108 6.82 -12.69 -13.86
CA LEU A 108 6.16 -12.43 -12.58
C LEU A 108 5.57 -13.70 -11.97
N ARG A 109 4.97 -14.58 -12.79
CA ARG A 109 4.49 -15.90 -12.32
C ARG A 109 5.62 -16.72 -11.71
N ASP A 110 6.77 -16.74 -12.37
CA ASP A 110 7.95 -17.45 -11.88
C ASP A 110 8.49 -16.87 -10.58
N VAL A 111 8.53 -15.55 -10.46
CA VAL A 111 8.91 -14.86 -9.21
C VAL A 111 7.94 -15.20 -8.09
N CYS A 112 6.64 -15.08 -8.32
CA CYS A 112 5.60 -15.35 -7.33
C CYS A 112 5.57 -16.85 -6.92
N ALA A 113 5.72 -17.77 -7.87
CA ALA A 113 5.76 -19.19 -7.57
C ALA A 113 6.92 -19.59 -6.63
N ARG A 114 8.00 -18.82 -6.62
CA ARG A 114 9.15 -19.04 -5.71
C ARG A 114 9.09 -18.18 -4.45
N ALA A 115 8.27 -17.15 -4.43
CA ALA A 115 8.11 -16.27 -3.29
C ALA A 115 7.30 -16.94 -2.17
N ARG A 116 7.69 -16.66 -0.93
CA ARG A 116 6.95 -17.14 0.25
C ARG A 116 5.71 -16.27 0.47
N PRO A 117 4.58 -16.87 0.87
CA PRO A 117 3.48 -16.11 1.43
C PRO A 117 3.95 -15.27 2.61
N ALA A 118 3.41 -14.06 2.75
CA ALA A 118 3.75 -13.15 3.84
C ALA A 118 2.68 -13.16 4.92
N ARG A 119 3.12 -13.14 6.19
CA ARG A 119 2.27 -12.84 7.36
C ARG A 119 2.59 -11.43 7.83
N ILE A 120 1.66 -10.53 7.63
CA ILE A 120 1.82 -9.12 7.99
C ILE A 120 1.06 -8.88 9.29
N ARG A 121 1.73 -8.26 10.26
CA ARG A 121 1.10 -7.76 11.47
C ARG A 121 1.03 -6.25 11.41
N PHE A 122 -0.17 -5.72 11.36
CA PHE A 122 -0.43 -4.29 11.41
C PHE A 122 -0.48 -3.85 12.88
N GLU A 123 0.35 -2.85 13.24
CA GLU A 123 0.54 -2.46 14.64
C GLU A 123 0.43 -0.95 14.88
N ARG A 124 0.60 -0.13 13.85
CA ARG A 124 0.72 1.32 14.00
C ARG A 124 -0.08 2.09 12.96
N VAL A 125 -0.52 3.26 13.36
CA VAL A 125 -1.06 4.26 12.44
C VAL A 125 0.02 5.29 12.14
N LEU A 126 0.13 5.70 10.89
CA LEU A 126 1.03 6.74 10.42
C LEU A 126 0.23 7.80 9.66
N SER A 127 0.34 9.05 10.06
CA SER A 127 -0.14 10.16 9.25
C SER A 127 1.01 10.72 8.41
N THR A 128 0.81 10.75 7.09
CA THR A 128 1.63 11.54 6.16
C THR A 128 0.98 12.90 5.95
N ASP A 129 1.55 13.72 5.10
CA ASP A 129 0.96 15.02 4.75
C ASP A 129 -0.34 14.92 3.93
N VAL A 130 -0.65 13.75 3.34
CA VAL A 130 -1.83 13.54 2.47
C VAL A 130 -2.70 12.35 2.87
N ALA A 131 -2.24 11.47 3.76
CA ALA A 131 -2.96 10.23 4.05
C ALA A 131 -2.75 9.73 5.48
N VAL A 132 -3.73 8.97 5.96
CA VAL A 132 -3.64 8.12 7.16
C VAL A 132 -3.43 6.69 6.70
N LEU A 133 -2.36 6.08 7.18
CA LEU A 133 -1.91 4.74 6.80
C LEU A 133 -1.95 3.82 8.01
N LEU A 134 -2.43 2.62 7.83
CA LEU A 134 -2.18 1.52 8.75
C LEU A 134 -0.87 0.84 8.32
N VAL A 135 0.12 0.79 9.21
CA VAL A 135 1.47 0.30 8.92
C VAL A 135 1.67 -1.08 9.53
N GLY A 136 2.14 -1.99 8.69
CA GLY A 136 2.41 -3.36 9.05
C GLY A 136 3.89 -3.72 8.92
N ARG A 137 4.20 -4.92 9.39
CA ARG A 137 5.50 -5.58 9.24
C ARG A 137 5.30 -7.06 8.94
N ASP A 138 6.26 -7.65 8.31
CA ASP A 138 6.35 -9.10 8.08
C ASP A 138 7.74 -9.64 8.49
N GLY A 139 8.07 -10.86 8.11
CA GLY A 139 9.41 -11.44 8.30
C GLY A 139 10.42 -11.01 7.24
N GLY A 140 10.08 -10.06 6.37
CA GLY A 140 10.88 -9.61 5.23
C GLY A 140 10.48 -10.28 3.91
N GLU A 141 9.43 -11.08 3.89
CA GLU A 141 8.95 -11.81 2.70
C GLU A 141 8.54 -10.82 1.58
N LEU A 142 7.81 -9.77 1.94
CA LEU A 142 7.42 -8.74 0.96
C LEU A 142 8.60 -7.92 0.45
N ASP A 143 9.60 -7.65 1.28
CA ASP A 143 10.81 -6.94 0.83
C ASP A 143 11.63 -7.82 -0.12
N VAL A 144 11.65 -9.14 0.07
CA VAL A 144 12.26 -10.09 -0.87
C VAL A 144 11.47 -10.10 -2.18
N LEU A 145 10.15 -10.25 -2.13
CA LEU A 145 9.29 -10.21 -3.32
C LEU A 145 9.46 -8.91 -4.11
N ARG A 146 9.45 -7.76 -3.42
CA ARG A 146 9.66 -6.43 -4.02
C ARG A 146 10.99 -6.31 -4.74
N ARG A 147 12.08 -6.84 -4.16
CA ARG A 147 13.39 -6.86 -4.82
C ARG A 147 13.37 -7.71 -6.08
N CYS A 148 12.84 -8.94 -6.01
CA CYS A 148 12.75 -9.80 -7.18
C CYS A 148 11.91 -9.16 -8.31
N ILE A 149 10.82 -8.49 -7.98
CA ILE A 149 10.03 -7.72 -8.95
C ILE A 149 10.85 -6.54 -9.49
N GLY A 150 11.60 -5.84 -8.65
CA GLY A 150 12.46 -4.72 -9.06
C GLY A 150 13.55 -5.13 -10.05
N ASP A 151 14.22 -6.28 -9.79
CA ASP A 151 15.23 -6.84 -10.68
C ASP A 151 14.61 -7.21 -12.04
N LEU A 152 13.43 -7.84 -12.01
CA LEU A 152 12.67 -8.17 -13.23
C LEU A 152 12.31 -6.91 -14.00
N MET A 153 11.76 -5.89 -13.34
CA MET A 153 11.39 -4.63 -14.00
C MET A 153 12.58 -3.96 -14.66
N THR A 154 13.72 -3.95 -13.98
CA THR A 154 14.98 -3.43 -14.52
C THR A 154 15.40 -4.22 -15.77
N GLY A 155 15.27 -5.54 -15.73
CA GLY A 155 15.52 -6.42 -16.89
C GLY A 155 14.59 -6.14 -18.07
N CYS A 156 13.35 -5.74 -17.83
CA CYS A 156 12.38 -5.32 -18.85
C CYS A 156 12.53 -3.84 -19.29
N GLY A 157 13.54 -3.14 -18.81
CA GLY A 157 13.75 -1.69 -19.10
C GLY A 157 12.67 -0.79 -18.47
N LEU A 158 12.07 -1.22 -17.37
CA LEU A 158 11.11 -0.46 -16.58
C LEU A 158 11.79 0.21 -15.38
N GLU A 159 11.33 1.41 -15.03
CA GLU A 159 11.75 2.05 -13.79
C GLU A 159 11.08 1.36 -12.60
N TYR A 160 11.84 1.16 -11.53
CA TYR A 160 11.33 0.63 -10.28
C TYR A 160 11.61 1.56 -9.11
N ARG A 161 10.56 1.87 -8.35
CA ARG A 161 10.67 2.61 -7.09
C ARG A 161 10.19 1.71 -5.95
N PRO A 162 11.09 1.26 -5.07
CA PRO A 162 10.70 0.38 -3.97
C PRO A 162 9.73 1.10 -3.01
N LYS A 163 8.78 0.36 -2.48
CA LYS A 163 7.91 0.84 -1.40
C LYS A 163 8.71 0.83 -0.09
N GLU A 164 8.72 1.95 0.63
CA GLU A 164 9.49 2.11 1.86
C GLU A 164 8.92 1.33 3.05
N ILE A 165 7.59 1.14 3.09
CA ILE A 165 6.88 0.46 4.18
C ILE A 165 5.78 -0.46 3.66
N ILE A 166 5.35 -1.38 4.50
CA ILE A 166 4.12 -2.15 4.30
C ILE A 166 2.98 -1.33 4.88
N HIS A 167 1.98 -1.00 4.07
CA HIS A 167 0.84 -0.22 4.55
C HIS A 167 -0.46 -0.52 3.81
N CYS A 168 -1.56 -0.24 4.49
CA CYS A 168 -2.89 -0.10 3.93
C CYS A 168 -3.36 1.34 4.12
N THR A 169 -3.82 2.01 3.07
CA THR A 169 -4.31 3.38 3.18
C THR A 169 -5.73 3.39 3.76
N VAL A 170 -5.95 4.14 4.84
CA VAL A 170 -7.23 4.25 5.55
C VAL A 170 -8.05 5.44 5.05
N ALA A 171 -7.40 6.62 4.97
CA ALA A 171 -8.02 7.86 4.54
C ALA A 171 -7.02 8.77 3.86
N ARG A 172 -7.52 9.76 3.12
CA ARG A 172 -6.74 10.80 2.45
C ARG A 172 -7.33 12.17 2.69
N GLY A 173 -6.50 13.18 2.67
CA GLY A 173 -6.92 14.56 2.88
C GLY A 173 -7.94 15.02 1.84
N GLY A 174 -8.99 15.67 2.30
CA GLY A 174 -9.95 16.44 1.50
C GLY A 174 -9.50 17.90 1.35
N PRO A 175 -10.36 18.73 0.73
CA PRO A 175 -10.11 20.16 0.55
C PRO A 175 -9.92 20.92 1.86
N THR A 176 -10.60 20.52 2.94
CA THR A 176 -10.49 21.16 4.25
C THR A 176 -9.41 20.49 5.08
N PRO A 177 -8.35 21.21 5.49
CA PRO A 177 -7.37 20.65 6.39
C PRO A 177 -7.95 20.47 7.79
N GLY A 178 -7.72 19.30 8.39
CA GLY A 178 -8.13 18.99 9.76
C GLY A 178 -7.14 19.51 10.81
N ASN A 179 -7.44 19.27 12.09
CA ASN A 179 -6.51 19.52 13.18
C ASN A 179 -5.39 18.47 13.18
N GLY A 180 -4.23 18.84 12.66
CA GLY A 180 -3.10 17.94 12.53
C GLY A 180 -2.49 17.50 13.86
N ALA A 181 -2.53 18.35 14.89
CA ALA A 181 -2.02 18.00 16.22
C ALA A 181 -2.89 16.92 16.87
N GLU A 182 -4.20 17.04 16.77
CA GLU A 182 -5.17 16.08 17.28
C GLU A 182 -5.09 14.74 16.52
N LEU A 183 -4.97 14.79 15.19
CA LEU A 183 -4.75 13.61 14.36
C LEU A 183 -3.48 12.85 14.75
N LEU A 184 -2.36 13.55 14.98
CA LEU A 184 -1.12 12.92 15.40
C LEU A 184 -1.20 12.32 16.79
N HIS A 185 -1.86 13.02 17.72
CA HIS A 185 -2.10 12.49 19.07
C HIS A 185 -2.92 11.20 19.00
N TRP A 186 -4.03 11.22 18.25
CA TRP A 186 -4.85 10.03 18.01
C TRP A 186 -4.02 8.88 17.41
N ALA A 187 -3.22 9.15 16.36
CA ALA A 187 -2.41 8.14 15.70
C ALA A 187 -1.31 7.56 16.62
N ASP A 188 -0.69 8.39 17.45
CA ASP A 188 0.38 8.00 18.38
C ASP A 188 -0.14 7.08 19.51
N GLU A 189 -1.40 7.24 19.92
CA GLU A 189 -2.03 6.44 20.96
C GLU A 189 -2.62 5.11 20.44
N ARG A 190 -2.74 4.94 19.12
CA ARG A 190 -3.33 3.73 18.54
C ARG A 190 -2.29 2.63 18.41
N TYR A 191 -2.51 1.59 19.19
CA TYR A 191 -1.89 0.28 18.96
C TYR A 191 -2.93 -0.66 18.36
N ILE A 192 -2.54 -1.29 17.27
CA ILE A 192 -3.37 -2.18 16.48
C ILE A 192 -2.73 -3.56 16.50
N ASP A 193 -3.51 -4.60 16.50
CA ASP A 193 -3.03 -5.98 16.46
C ASP A 193 -3.90 -6.79 15.51
N VAL A 194 -3.62 -6.61 14.20
CA VAL A 194 -4.31 -7.34 13.14
C VAL A 194 -3.31 -8.06 12.27
N GLU A 195 -3.51 -9.36 12.11
CA GLU A 195 -2.72 -10.17 11.19
C GLU A 195 -3.42 -10.26 9.83
N GLU A 196 -2.62 -10.13 8.78
CA GLU A 196 -3.01 -10.31 7.39
C GLU A 196 -2.14 -11.38 6.74
N PHE A 197 -2.76 -12.30 6.00
CA PHE A 197 -2.06 -13.32 5.25
C PHE A 197 -2.11 -13.03 3.75
N VAL A 198 -0.96 -12.76 3.17
CA VAL A 198 -0.80 -12.54 1.74
C VAL A 198 -0.30 -13.83 1.09
N GLY A 199 -1.22 -14.65 0.60
CA GLY A 199 -0.93 -15.90 -0.13
C GLY A 199 -0.90 -15.70 -1.65
N GLY A 200 -1.24 -14.51 -2.14
CA GLY A 200 -1.24 -14.17 -3.55
C GLY A 200 -1.34 -12.69 -3.79
N VAL A 201 -1.09 -12.27 -5.01
CA VAL A 201 -1.15 -10.87 -5.44
C VAL A 201 -1.87 -10.76 -6.78
N ASP A 202 -2.53 -9.62 -7.01
CA ASP A 202 -3.13 -9.28 -8.29
C ASP A 202 -2.24 -8.29 -9.03
N VAL A 203 -1.99 -8.57 -10.31
CA VAL A 203 -1.52 -7.58 -11.28
C VAL A 203 -2.76 -6.92 -11.85
N LEU A 204 -2.88 -5.61 -11.69
CA LEU A 204 -4.09 -4.92 -12.09
C LEU A 204 -3.82 -3.52 -12.62
N TRP A 205 -4.66 -3.12 -13.55
CA TRP A 205 -4.79 -1.72 -13.97
C TRP A 205 -5.56 -0.93 -12.92
N GLU A 206 -5.01 0.18 -12.53
CA GLU A 206 -5.65 1.21 -11.72
C GLU A 206 -6.05 2.36 -12.66
N TRP A 207 -7.34 2.37 -13.04
CA TRP A 207 -7.90 3.39 -13.93
C TRP A 207 -8.26 4.67 -13.18
N THR A 208 -8.60 4.54 -11.90
CA THR A 208 -8.96 5.67 -11.06
C THR A 208 -8.26 5.56 -9.71
N TYR A 209 -7.52 6.60 -9.34
CA TYR A 209 -6.73 6.66 -8.12
C TYR A 209 -7.59 6.95 -6.86
N PRO A 210 -7.29 6.34 -5.71
CA PRO A 210 -6.37 5.22 -5.46
C PRO A 210 -7.12 3.88 -5.56
N SER A 211 -6.93 3.14 -6.62
CA SER A 211 -7.55 1.83 -6.90
C SER A 211 -9.09 1.82 -6.80
N LEU A 212 -9.75 2.99 -7.03
CA LEU A 212 -11.22 3.12 -6.98
C LEU A 212 -11.90 2.40 -8.14
N ALA A 213 -11.25 2.38 -9.32
CA ALA A 213 -11.63 1.56 -10.46
C ALA A 213 -10.42 0.80 -10.95
N THR A 214 -10.56 -0.53 -11.04
CA THR A 214 -9.47 -1.45 -11.41
C THR A 214 -9.95 -2.54 -12.35
N THR A 215 -9.03 -3.08 -13.15
CA THR A 215 -9.22 -4.32 -13.92
C THR A 215 -8.06 -5.24 -13.64
N THR A 216 -8.34 -6.47 -13.21
CA THR A 216 -7.30 -7.48 -12.95
C THR A 216 -6.79 -8.04 -14.27
N GLU A 217 -5.49 -7.95 -14.47
CA GLU A 217 -4.73 -8.53 -15.59
C GLU A 217 -4.37 -9.99 -15.29
N ALA A 218 -3.90 -10.24 -14.05
CA ALA A 218 -3.56 -11.59 -13.60
C ALA A 218 -3.65 -11.71 -12.08
N ARG A 219 -3.96 -12.93 -11.60
CA ARG A 219 -3.81 -13.32 -10.20
C ARG A 219 -2.67 -14.31 -10.08
N LEU A 220 -1.75 -14.06 -9.14
CA LEU A 220 -0.50 -14.80 -8.95
C LEU A 220 -0.43 -15.31 -7.53
N GLU A 221 -0.26 -16.64 -7.38
CA GLU A 221 -0.11 -17.27 -6.06
C GLU A 221 1.35 -17.20 -5.59
N LEU A 222 1.54 -16.96 -4.28
CA LEU A 222 2.83 -17.07 -3.63
C LEU A 222 2.99 -18.50 -3.11
N ALA A 223 3.72 -19.34 -3.87
CA ALA A 223 3.77 -20.78 -3.64
C ALA A 223 5.08 -21.28 -3.03
N GLY A 224 6.02 -20.40 -2.71
CA GLY A 224 7.28 -20.75 -2.02
C GLY A 224 7.02 -21.37 -0.64
N PRO A 225 7.99 -22.09 -0.07
CA PRO A 225 7.81 -22.74 1.22
C PRO A 225 7.46 -21.72 2.32
N LEU A 226 6.40 -22.00 3.07
CA LEU A 226 5.99 -21.17 4.21
C LEU A 226 7.19 -20.90 5.15
N PRO A 227 7.27 -19.69 5.75
CA PRO A 227 8.25 -19.43 6.78
C PRO A 227 8.13 -20.49 7.88
N ARG A 228 9.27 -21.03 8.34
CA ARG A 228 9.24 -21.92 9.50
C ARG A 228 8.70 -21.12 10.69
N PRO A 229 7.76 -21.67 11.48
CA PRO A 229 7.35 -21.01 12.71
C PRO A 229 8.62 -20.77 13.54
N ASP A 230 8.76 -19.53 14.03
CA ASP A 230 9.86 -19.17 14.92
C ASP A 230 9.94 -20.19 16.05
N ARG A 231 11.06 -20.87 16.20
CA ARG A 231 11.29 -21.67 17.41
C ARG A 231 11.29 -20.69 18.58
N PRO A 232 10.44 -20.89 19.60
CA PRO A 232 10.53 -20.07 20.79
C PRO A 232 11.95 -20.20 21.34
N SER A 233 12.64 -19.05 21.43
CA SER A 233 13.97 -18.91 22.07
C SER A 233 13.85 -19.00 23.58
#